data_5784acb96be77821b2b27b14282b2ae9
#
_entry.id   5784acb96be77821b2b27b14282b2ae9
#
_cell.length_a   1.000
_cell.length_b   1.000
_cell.length_c   1.000
_cell.angle_alpha   90.00
_cell.angle_beta   90.00
_cell.angle_gamma   90.00
#
_symmetry.space_group_name_H-M   'P 1'
#
loop_
_entity.id
_entity.type
_entity.pdbx_description
1 polymer ?
#
loop_
_entity_poly.entity_id
_entity_poly.type
_entity_poly.pdbx_seq_one_letter_code
_entity_poly.pdbx_strand_id
1 'polypeptide(L)'
;MKTIPNKIYLALALFAFACLALSPAMKADPRSTPHSRPPFVHGPSIVGLWQVEYTSVTCDQPVLPPDFFTYQQFHRDGLEIESPMFSPGQCQGVWERTPSNTVSIYHVGWTPGGVPGFPQIVRFVFTETLTVSADGDSFDGSVDQTFYDAPVGGNVVAHCTATSHAMRLPAE
;
A
#
# COMPACT_ATOMS: atom_id res chain seq x y z
N MET A 1 -38.75 26.45 -15.37
CA MET A 1 -38.44 25.52 -14.27
C MET A 1 -39.44 24.36 -14.34
N LYS A 2 -38.97 23.13 -14.61
CA LYS A 2 -39.83 21.93 -14.61
C LYS A 2 -39.86 21.36 -13.19
N THR A 3 -41.00 21.36 -12.56
CA THR A 3 -41.24 20.76 -11.25
C THR A 3 -41.23 19.23 -11.40
N ILE A 4 -40.36 18.57 -10.66
CA ILE A 4 -40.27 17.10 -10.59
C ILE A 4 -41.48 16.60 -9.78
N PRO A 5 -42.27 15.65 -10.28
CA PRO A 5 -43.49 15.22 -9.59
C PRO A 5 -43.18 14.47 -8.29
N ASN A 6 -43.90 14.83 -7.21
CA ASN A 6 -43.77 14.31 -5.84
C ASN A 6 -43.81 12.77 -5.70
N LYS A 7 -44.23 12.06 -6.74
CA LYS A 7 -44.31 10.59 -6.75
C LYS A 7 -42.92 9.88 -6.74
N ILE A 8 -41.87 10.59 -7.18
CA ILE A 8 -40.53 10.01 -7.23
C ILE A 8 -39.89 9.96 -5.83
N TYR A 9 -40.21 10.95 -4.98
CA TYR A 9 -39.65 11.00 -3.61
C TYR A 9 -40.21 9.89 -2.69
N LEU A 10 -41.46 9.48 -2.92
CA LEU A 10 -42.09 8.41 -2.14
C LEU A 10 -41.49 7.03 -2.44
N ALA A 11 -41.11 6.78 -3.69
CA ALA A 11 -40.45 5.53 -4.09
C ALA A 11 -39.03 5.41 -3.56
N LEU A 12 -38.27 6.50 -3.51
CA LEU A 12 -36.91 6.55 -2.96
C LEU A 12 -36.90 6.35 -1.44
N ALA A 13 -37.87 6.91 -0.72
CA ALA A 13 -37.97 6.76 0.72
C ALA A 13 -38.31 5.31 1.14
N LEU A 14 -39.15 4.62 0.37
CA LEU A 14 -39.49 3.22 0.62
C LEU A 14 -38.32 2.26 0.33
N PHE A 15 -37.48 2.58 -0.65
CA PHE A 15 -36.29 1.77 -0.95
C PHE A 15 -35.20 1.88 0.11
N ALA A 16 -35.02 3.05 0.71
CA ALA A 16 -34.05 3.26 1.79
C ALA A 16 -34.44 2.49 3.07
N PHE A 17 -35.74 2.34 3.35
CA PHE A 17 -36.22 1.63 4.53
C PHE A 17 -36.14 0.08 4.39
N ALA A 18 -36.26 -0.44 3.18
CA ALA A 18 -36.15 -1.86 2.93
C ALA A 18 -34.71 -2.40 3.03
N CYS A 19 -33.70 -1.57 2.77
CA CYS A 19 -32.29 -1.97 2.91
C CYS A 19 -31.81 -2.08 4.36
N LEU A 20 -32.45 -1.40 5.30
CA LEU A 20 -32.08 -1.46 6.74
C LEU A 20 -32.60 -2.73 7.46
N ALA A 21 -33.61 -3.40 6.91
CA ALA A 21 -34.22 -4.57 7.54
C ALA A 21 -33.58 -5.92 7.17
N LEU A 22 -32.63 -5.94 6.22
CA LEU A 22 -32.01 -7.16 5.69
C LEU A 22 -30.51 -7.32 6.02
N SER A 23 -30.01 -6.61 7.03
CA SER A 23 -28.66 -6.88 7.53
C SER A 23 -28.69 -8.24 8.26
N PRO A 24 -28.13 -9.32 7.69
CA PRO A 24 -27.98 -10.55 8.46
C PRO A 24 -27.06 -10.22 9.64
N ALA A 25 -27.56 -10.47 10.85
CA ALA A 25 -26.71 -10.42 12.03
C ALA A 25 -25.54 -11.38 11.79
N MET A 26 -24.36 -10.85 11.52
CA MET A 26 -23.13 -11.63 11.49
C MET A 26 -22.98 -12.21 12.90
N LYS A 27 -23.35 -13.48 13.07
CA LYS A 27 -22.96 -14.25 14.25
C LYS A 27 -21.43 -14.24 14.26
N ALA A 28 -20.84 -13.57 15.24
CA ALA A 28 -19.42 -13.70 15.49
C ALA A 28 -19.11 -15.19 15.63
N ASP A 29 -18.21 -15.71 14.82
CA ASP A 29 -17.74 -17.07 14.91
C ASP A 29 -17.00 -17.22 16.26
N PRO A 30 -17.51 -18.00 17.23
CA PRO A 30 -16.86 -18.16 18.52
C PRO A 30 -15.53 -18.92 18.43
N ARG A 31 -15.08 -19.30 17.23
CA ARG A 31 -13.82 -20.01 16.98
C ARG A 31 -12.69 -19.12 16.47
N SER A 32 -12.84 -17.79 16.42
CA SER A 32 -11.67 -16.93 16.27
C SER A 32 -10.84 -17.04 17.56
N THR A 33 -10.04 -18.10 17.64
CA THR A 33 -8.93 -18.16 18.59
C THR A 33 -8.12 -16.88 18.37
N PRO A 34 -7.86 -16.09 19.41
CA PRO A 34 -6.96 -14.95 19.26
C PRO A 34 -5.66 -15.52 18.68
N HIS A 35 -5.32 -15.08 17.46
CA HIS A 35 -4.02 -15.40 16.92
C HIS A 35 -3.00 -14.87 17.94
N SER A 36 -2.42 -15.82 18.69
CA SER A 36 -1.31 -15.50 19.56
C SER A 36 -0.24 -14.90 18.65
N ARG A 37 -0.04 -13.58 18.74
CA ARG A 37 1.08 -12.93 18.06
C ARG A 37 2.33 -13.73 18.43
N PRO A 38 3.12 -14.16 17.44
CA PRO A 38 4.38 -14.81 17.74
C PRO A 38 5.18 -13.90 18.69
N PRO A 39 5.96 -14.47 19.63
CA PRO A 39 6.74 -13.68 20.55
C PRO A 39 7.59 -12.69 19.77
N PHE A 40 7.56 -11.42 20.19
CA PHE A 40 8.31 -10.34 19.56
C PHE A 40 9.77 -10.76 19.40
N VAL A 41 10.23 -10.91 18.18
CA VAL A 41 11.66 -11.01 17.90
C VAL A 41 12.24 -9.62 18.21
N HIS A 42 13.12 -9.55 19.21
CA HIS A 42 13.77 -8.31 19.65
C HIS A 42 14.81 -7.89 18.61
N GLY A 43 14.38 -7.27 17.52
CA GLY A 43 15.24 -6.58 16.57
C GLY A 43 15.03 -5.06 16.63
N PRO A 44 15.89 -4.26 15.97
CA PRO A 44 15.72 -2.82 15.88
C PRO A 44 14.39 -2.48 15.24
N SER A 45 13.73 -1.42 15.75
CA SER A 45 12.39 -1.05 15.31
C SER A 45 12.41 -0.43 13.91
N ILE A 46 11.51 -0.88 13.03
CA ILE A 46 11.26 -0.20 11.75
C ILE A 46 10.34 1.02 11.91
N VAL A 47 9.56 1.08 13.01
CA VAL A 47 8.55 2.14 13.22
C VAL A 47 9.19 3.52 13.19
N GLY A 48 8.67 4.42 12.37
CA GLY A 48 9.17 5.78 12.19
C GLY A 48 9.04 6.27 10.76
N LEU A 49 9.68 7.41 10.49
CA LEU A 49 9.74 8.04 9.17
C LEU A 49 11.14 7.84 8.59
N TRP A 50 11.18 7.47 7.32
CA TRP A 50 12.39 7.12 6.60
C TRP A 50 12.48 7.87 5.28
N GLN A 51 13.67 8.35 4.97
CA GLN A 51 14.00 8.76 3.60
C GLN A 51 14.63 7.56 2.90
N VAL A 52 14.02 7.13 1.80
CA VAL A 52 14.42 5.95 1.05
C VAL A 52 14.89 6.36 -0.32
N GLU A 53 16.01 5.79 -0.73
CA GLU A 53 16.55 5.86 -2.08
C GLU A 53 16.38 4.49 -2.75
N TYR A 54 15.69 4.46 -3.89
CA TYR A 54 15.65 3.31 -4.77
C TYR A 54 16.69 3.46 -5.85
N THR A 55 17.55 2.45 -5.99
CA THR A 55 18.63 2.41 -6.97
C THR A 55 18.58 1.13 -7.77
N SER A 56 19.33 1.11 -8.88
CA SER A 56 19.39 -0.06 -9.77
C SER A 56 18.01 -0.50 -10.28
N VAL A 57 17.10 0.47 -10.47
CA VAL A 57 15.77 0.19 -10.96
C VAL A 57 15.84 -0.41 -12.37
N THR A 58 15.35 -1.61 -12.51
CA THR A 58 15.31 -2.36 -13.77
C THR A 58 13.89 -2.77 -14.07
N CYS A 59 13.36 -2.29 -15.20
CA CYS A 59 12.02 -2.59 -15.66
C CYS A 59 12.06 -3.26 -17.05
N ASP A 60 11.12 -4.17 -17.30
CA ASP A 60 10.89 -4.74 -18.64
C ASP A 60 10.26 -3.72 -19.61
N GLN A 61 9.67 -2.64 -19.07
CA GLN A 61 9.20 -1.47 -19.79
C GLN A 61 9.69 -0.19 -19.09
N PRO A 62 9.99 0.91 -19.79
CA PRO A 62 10.55 2.14 -19.20
C PRO A 62 9.47 2.95 -18.44
N VAL A 63 9.03 2.45 -17.30
CA VAL A 63 7.90 3.00 -16.53
C VAL A 63 8.32 3.74 -15.26
N LEU A 64 9.54 3.50 -14.78
CA LEU A 64 10.11 4.19 -13.63
C LEU A 64 11.46 4.84 -14.00
N PRO A 65 11.86 5.91 -13.29
CA PRO A 65 13.22 6.43 -13.41
C PRO A 65 14.24 5.42 -12.86
N PRO A 66 15.52 5.49 -13.29
CA PRO A 66 16.54 4.55 -12.88
C PRO A 66 16.86 4.61 -11.39
N ASP A 67 16.72 5.79 -10.78
CA ASP A 67 16.87 6.04 -9.35
C ASP A 67 15.86 7.10 -8.91
N PHE A 68 15.32 6.95 -7.70
CA PHE A 68 14.40 7.94 -7.14
C PHE A 68 14.32 7.85 -5.61
N PHE A 69 13.80 8.91 -5.02
CA PHE A 69 13.59 9.02 -3.58
C PHE A 69 12.12 8.96 -3.21
N THR A 70 11.87 8.49 -2.01
CA THR A 70 10.55 8.47 -1.38
C THR A 70 10.68 8.70 0.12
N TYR A 71 9.55 8.97 0.77
CA TYR A 71 9.42 8.87 2.21
C TYR A 71 8.52 7.68 2.53
N GLN A 72 9.00 6.78 3.41
CA GLN A 72 8.21 5.69 3.97
C GLN A 72 7.95 5.93 5.44
N GLN A 73 6.71 5.75 5.87
CA GLN A 73 6.30 5.87 7.24
C GLN A 73 5.72 4.54 7.75
N PHE A 74 6.35 3.98 8.77
CA PHE A 74 5.93 2.71 9.37
C PHE A 74 5.24 2.96 10.71
N HIS A 75 4.03 2.48 10.85
CA HIS A 75 3.21 2.58 12.05
C HIS A 75 3.25 1.28 12.85
N ARG A 76 3.04 1.38 14.18
CA ARG A 76 3.12 0.22 15.10
C ARG A 76 2.06 -0.85 14.88
N ASP A 77 0.96 -0.49 14.27
CA ASP A 77 -0.16 -1.38 13.95
C ASP A 77 0.03 -2.20 12.65
N GLY A 78 1.19 -2.04 11.99
CA GLY A 78 1.50 -2.74 10.75
C GLY A 78 1.11 -1.97 9.49
N LEU A 79 0.65 -0.72 9.61
CA LEU A 79 0.41 0.13 8.46
C LEU A 79 1.73 0.73 7.95
N GLU A 80 1.87 0.82 6.63
CA GLU A 80 2.94 1.54 5.94
C GLU A 80 2.33 2.55 4.98
N ILE A 81 2.94 3.72 4.87
CA ILE A 81 2.56 4.79 3.93
C ILE A 81 3.81 5.23 3.19
N GLU A 82 3.75 5.24 1.87
CA GLU A 82 4.82 5.73 1.01
C GLU A 82 4.38 6.99 0.25
N SER A 83 5.31 7.95 0.12
CA SER A 83 5.11 9.21 -0.61
C SER A 83 6.23 9.39 -1.65
N PRO A 84 6.10 8.82 -2.86
CA PRO A 84 7.11 8.95 -3.91
C PRO A 84 7.26 10.39 -4.40
N MET A 85 8.48 10.84 -4.64
CA MET A 85 8.77 12.22 -5.04
C MET A 85 8.18 12.63 -6.40
N PHE A 86 7.93 11.66 -7.29
CA PHE A 86 7.42 11.90 -8.64
C PHE A 86 5.91 11.69 -8.77
N SER A 87 5.24 11.26 -7.71
CA SER A 87 3.80 11.04 -7.68
C SER A 87 3.14 11.91 -6.63
N PRO A 88 2.07 12.66 -6.97
CA PRO A 88 1.32 13.44 -5.99
C PRO A 88 0.47 12.57 -5.05
N GLY A 89 0.42 11.25 -5.28
CA GLY A 89 -0.32 10.31 -4.48
C GLY A 89 0.50 9.71 -3.35
N GLN A 90 -0.19 9.14 -2.38
CA GLN A 90 0.37 8.28 -1.36
C GLN A 90 -0.02 6.83 -1.66
N CYS A 91 0.93 5.92 -1.46
CA CYS A 91 0.66 4.49 -1.47
C CYS A 91 0.40 4.05 -0.04
N GLN A 92 -0.41 3.02 0.14
CA GLN A 92 -0.72 2.46 1.45
C GLN A 92 -0.48 0.96 1.42
N GLY A 93 0.12 0.48 2.46
CA GLY A 93 0.47 -0.91 2.60
C GLY A 93 0.44 -1.42 4.02
N VAL A 94 0.84 -2.65 4.13
CA VAL A 94 1.02 -3.32 5.41
C VAL A 94 2.43 -3.86 5.49
N TRP A 95 2.96 -3.90 6.68
CA TRP A 95 4.26 -4.49 6.95
C TRP A 95 4.18 -5.49 8.10
N GLU A 96 5.05 -6.47 8.05
CA GLU A 96 5.22 -7.44 9.12
C GLU A 96 6.70 -7.79 9.29
N ARG A 97 7.07 -8.14 10.53
CA ARG A 97 8.41 -8.65 10.81
C ARG A 97 8.42 -10.16 10.64
N THR A 98 9.40 -10.63 9.88
CA THR A 98 9.61 -12.06 9.67
C THR A 98 10.45 -12.67 10.80
N PRO A 99 10.44 -14.00 10.98
CA PRO A 99 11.29 -14.68 11.97
C PRO A 99 12.79 -14.48 11.75
N SER A 100 13.24 -14.18 10.53
CA SER A 100 14.64 -13.92 10.17
C SER A 100 15.12 -12.49 10.49
N ASN A 101 14.34 -11.70 11.24
CA ASN A 101 14.59 -10.29 11.56
C ASN A 101 14.56 -9.33 10.36
N THR A 102 14.00 -9.78 9.25
CA THR A 102 13.67 -8.91 8.13
C THR A 102 12.27 -8.32 8.31
N VAL A 103 11.94 -7.31 7.53
CA VAL A 103 10.60 -6.75 7.41
C VAL A 103 10.12 -7.01 5.99
N SER A 104 8.91 -7.51 5.87
CA SER A 104 8.22 -7.67 4.59
C SER A 104 7.16 -6.59 4.47
N ILE A 105 7.11 -5.93 3.33
CA ILE A 105 6.14 -4.89 2.99
C ILE A 105 5.34 -5.37 1.80
N TYR A 106 4.05 -5.10 1.84
CA TYR A 106 3.13 -5.25 0.72
C TYR A 106 2.28 -4.01 0.62
N HIS A 107 2.39 -3.27 -0.47
CA HIS A 107 1.47 -2.18 -0.71
C HIS A 107 0.93 -2.13 -2.13
N VAL A 108 -0.18 -1.43 -2.29
CA VAL A 108 -0.83 -1.16 -3.56
C VAL A 108 -0.95 0.34 -3.75
N GLY A 109 -0.83 0.75 -5.00
CA GLY A 109 -0.98 2.14 -5.37
C GLY A 109 -1.51 2.27 -6.79
N TRP A 110 -1.62 3.54 -7.20
CA TRP A 110 -2.12 3.93 -8.50
C TRP A 110 -1.16 4.92 -9.11
N THR A 111 -0.76 4.68 -10.35
CA THR A 111 -0.06 5.73 -11.09
C THR A 111 -1.09 6.69 -11.67
N PRO A 112 -0.84 8.01 -11.65
CA PRO A 112 -1.65 8.92 -12.45
C PRO A 112 -1.50 8.57 -13.93
N GLY A 113 -2.60 8.67 -14.69
CA GLY A 113 -2.55 8.53 -16.14
C GLY A 113 -1.70 9.64 -16.78
N GLY A 114 -1.20 9.39 -17.99
CA GLY A 114 -0.42 10.37 -18.76
C GLY A 114 1.08 10.38 -18.46
N VAL A 115 1.57 9.48 -17.61
CA VAL A 115 3.02 9.25 -17.46
C VAL A 115 3.57 8.40 -18.61
N PRO A 116 4.85 8.54 -19.00
CA PRO A 116 5.46 7.69 -20.00
C PRO A 116 5.22 6.21 -19.71
N GLY A 117 4.75 5.45 -20.71
CA GLY A 117 4.39 4.04 -20.58
C GLY A 117 2.96 3.77 -20.09
N PHE A 118 2.32 4.72 -19.39
CA PHE A 118 0.96 4.55 -18.87
C PHE A 118 0.05 5.71 -19.26
N PRO A 119 -0.63 5.64 -20.43
CA PRO A 119 -1.58 6.67 -20.84
C PRO A 119 -2.84 6.70 -19.95
N GLN A 120 -3.11 5.64 -19.22
CA GLN A 120 -4.24 5.49 -18.30
C GLN A 120 -3.75 5.31 -16.87
N ILE A 121 -4.66 5.48 -15.90
CA ILE A 121 -4.41 5.10 -14.50
C ILE A 121 -4.22 3.58 -14.45
N VAL A 122 -3.10 3.14 -13.92
CA VAL A 122 -2.79 1.73 -13.71
C VAL A 122 -2.58 1.45 -12.23
N ARG A 123 -2.98 0.27 -11.81
CA ARG A 123 -2.69 -0.23 -10.46
C ARG A 123 -1.29 -0.83 -10.44
N PHE A 124 -0.59 -0.66 -9.34
CA PHE A 124 0.61 -1.44 -9.09
C PHE A 124 0.51 -2.17 -7.74
N VAL A 125 1.24 -3.26 -7.65
CA VAL A 125 1.54 -4.00 -6.43
C VAL A 125 3.04 -3.90 -6.22
N PHE A 126 3.41 -3.57 -5.01
CA PHE A 126 4.79 -3.42 -4.57
C PHE A 126 5.04 -4.37 -3.39
N THR A 127 6.11 -5.11 -3.45
CA THR A 127 6.60 -5.90 -2.34
C THR A 127 8.05 -5.53 -2.07
N GLU A 128 8.39 -5.40 -0.81
CA GLU A 128 9.75 -5.12 -0.38
C GLU A 128 10.14 -6.04 0.77
N THR A 129 11.37 -6.51 0.75
CA THR A 129 11.97 -7.21 1.87
C THR A 129 13.20 -6.43 2.29
N LEU A 130 13.23 -5.98 3.53
CA LEU A 130 14.31 -5.16 4.05
C LEU A 130 14.87 -5.69 5.37
N THR A 131 16.09 -5.29 5.67
CA THR A 131 16.78 -5.58 6.93
C THR A 131 17.19 -4.27 7.59
N VAL A 132 16.70 -4.04 8.80
CA VAL A 132 17.06 -2.85 9.59
C VAL A 132 18.44 -3.07 10.20
N SER A 133 19.30 -2.05 10.13
CA SER A 133 20.63 -2.03 10.77
C SER A 133 20.54 -2.24 12.28
N ALA A 134 21.64 -2.69 12.90
CA ALA A 134 21.65 -3.00 14.33
C ALA A 134 21.39 -1.77 15.22
N ASP A 135 21.81 -0.59 14.79
CA ASP A 135 21.54 0.69 15.46
C ASP A 135 20.12 1.21 15.25
N GLY A 136 19.41 0.69 14.23
CA GLY A 136 18.05 1.09 13.92
C GLY A 136 17.93 2.35 13.08
N ASP A 137 19.03 2.87 12.54
CA ASP A 137 19.07 4.17 11.86
C ASP A 137 19.11 4.07 10.34
N SER A 138 19.34 2.87 9.81
CA SER A 138 19.28 2.59 8.39
C SER A 138 18.59 1.26 8.08
N PHE A 139 18.22 1.04 6.83
CA PHE A 139 17.89 -0.28 6.32
C PHE A 139 18.33 -0.43 4.86
N ASP A 140 18.53 -1.67 4.46
CA ASP A 140 18.74 -2.07 3.08
C ASP A 140 17.69 -3.10 2.68
N GLY A 141 17.24 -3.05 1.41
CA GLY A 141 16.18 -3.92 0.94
C GLY A 141 16.22 -4.23 -0.55
N SER A 142 15.29 -5.08 -0.94
CA SER A 142 15.02 -5.41 -2.34
C SER A 142 13.54 -5.29 -2.63
N VAL A 143 13.24 -4.77 -3.81
CA VAL A 143 11.90 -4.42 -4.27
C VAL A 143 11.53 -5.24 -5.49
N ASP A 144 10.27 -5.65 -5.52
CA ASP A 144 9.57 -6.22 -6.67
C ASP A 144 8.27 -5.44 -6.87
N GLN A 145 8.06 -4.89 -8.07
CA GLN A 145 6.90 -4.07 -8.38
C GLN A 145 6.26 -4.50 -9.69
N THR A 146 4.98 -4.80 -9.66
CA THR A 146 4.21 -5.23 -10.82
C THR A 146 3.08 -4.23 -11.11
N PHE A 147 2.96 -3.82 -12.37
CA PHE A 147 1.94 -2.91 -12.87
C PHE A 147 0.87 -3.66 -13.67
N TYR A 148 -0.40 -3.22 -13.53
CA TYR A 148 -1.57 -3.86 -14.13
C TYR A 148 -2.40 -2.84 -14.90
N ASP A 149 -2.93 -3.23 -16.08
CA ASP A 149 -3.71 -2.37 -16.98
C ASP A 149 -5.14 -2.03 -16.49
N ALA A 150 -5.54 -2.55 -15.34
CA ALA A 150 -6.87 -2.29 -14.79
C ALA A 150 -6.84 -2.11 -13.26
N PRO A 151 -7.81 -1.34 -12.71
CA PRO A 151 -7.94 -1.09 -11.27
C PRO A 151 -8.14 -2.35 -10.44
N VAL A 152 -8.84 -3.35 -10.96
CA VAL A 152 -9.10 -4.64 -10.31
C VAL A 152 -8.85 -5.73 -11.34
N GLY A 153 -8.05 -6.73 -10.97
CA GLY A 153 -7.58 -7.72 -11.95
C GLY A 153 -6.62 -7.08 -12.95
N GLY A 154 -6.79 -7.36 -14.21
CA GLY A 154 -5.98 -6.83 -15.31
C GLY A 154 -4.78 -7.70 -15.66
N ASN A 155 -4.18 -7.40 -16.83
CA ASN A 155 -2.96 -8.04 -17.26
C ASN A 155 -1.75 -7.30 -16.69
N VAL A 156 -0.66 -8.01 -16.50
CA VAL A 156 0.63 -7.39 -16.19
C VAL A 156 1.10 -6.61 -17.43
N VAL A 157 1.42 -5.34 -17.23
CA VAL A 157 1.90 -4.43 -18.30
C VAL A 157 3.34 -4.00 -18.10
N ALA A 158 3.85 -4.09 -16.87
CA ALA A 158 5.27 -3.91 -16.57
C ALA A 158 5.63 -4.60 -15.27
N HIS A 159 6.90 -4.99 -15.16
CA HIS A 159 7.52 -5.51 -13.96
C HIS A 159 8.85 -4.82 -13.73
N CYS A 160 9.08 -4.39 -12.49
CA CYS A 160 10.31 -3.71 -12.09
C CYS A 160 10.90 -4.35 -10.83
N THR A 161 12.22 -4.30 -10.75
CA THR A 161 12.97 -4.62 -9.52
C THR A 161 13.87 -3.45 -9.17
N ALA A 162 14.19 -3.30 -7.89
CA ALA A 162 15.13 -2.29 -7.39
C ALA A 162 15.81 -2.76 -6.11
N THR A 163 16.85 -2.04 -5.71
CA THR A 163 17.39 -2.06 -4.36
C THR A 163 16.97 -0.81 -3.62
N SER A 164 16.72 -0.91 -2.32
CA SER A 164 16.42 0.21 -1.45
C SER A 164 17.50 0.40 -0.40
N HIS A 165 17.83 1.67 -0.15
CA HIS A 165 18.63 2.09 1.01
C HIS A 165 17.91 3.23 1.70
N ALA A 166 17.83 3.19 3.02
CA ALA A 166 17.10 4.21 3.76
C ALA A 166 17.83 4.69 5.01
N MET A 167 17.58 5.96 5.33
CA MET A 167 18.01 6.58 6.58
C MET A 167 16.78 7.02 7.38
N ARG A 168 16.81 6.77 8.67
CA ARG A 168 15.77 7.23 9.59
C ARG A 168 15.82 8.74 9.72
N LEU A 169 14.66 9.39 9.61
CA LEU A 169 14.57 10.81 9.93
C LEU A 169 14.43 11.00 11.44
N PRO A 170 15.24 11.91 12.04
CA PRO A 170 15.16 12.18 13.48
C PRO A 170 13.78 12.79 13.82
N ALA A 171 13.26 12.43 15.00
CA ALA A 171 12.20 13.21 15.61
C ALA A 171 12.83 14.49 16.18
N GLU A 172 12.30 15.66 15.78
CA GLU A 172 12.66 16.96 16.36
C GLU A 172 12.10 17.10 17.78
#